data_db44c0e334ba40717c82a9319ae93cda
#
_entry.id   db44c0e334ba40717c82a9319ae93cda
#
_cell.length_a   1.000
_cell.length_b   1.000
_cell.length_c   1.000
_cell.angle_alpha   90.00
_cell.angle_beta   90.00
_cell.angle_gamma   90.00
#
_symmetry.space_group_name_H-M   'P 1'
#
loop_
_entity.id
_entity.type
_entity.pdbx_description
1 polymer ?
#
loop_
_entity_poly.entity_id
_entity_poly.type
_entity_poly.pdbx_seq_one_letter_code
_entity_poly.pdbx_strand_id
1 'polypeptide(L)'
;MELSLESDAEALWQDSLDLLTGEGAPAALLAMLQKCSPVQLEDGVLQVETPMRMVAKSVAKNAAVIEACLEQAAFEPVRLDVQFRQGTAVAATPAPAPAPAPVPAVPEPAAAMPFSPANKPAPELQAERPRGHVLMGAAGSVMTPEELRRWDAAVSGTPAASASPAEADAWDEESEAQAHERLARERREKNPLADEEVAADSKLTFDRFVMGDENEFAYNAALQVANGNKDSYNPLFIYGKSGLGKTHLLRAIQNYIVTNDPSRICVYRDASQFINEYVGAMREAGSAADALRRNYEDIDVLIIDDVQGLAGKAGTITFFFNIFNTLKSNGKQVVIAADRTPAELGMGKDGFDERVTSRIGGGFTVSVQVPSYELKLRLIGTFCNRMREDSAREHVGEPLPEIPEHLQGLMAERAGTNIRTIEGFCQKCLITAAMCRKQGRELTEDDVRTIAKESWPESARGVTIENVQKYVEKVYDVSHEDLVGPKRVKEIMMTRHVAIWLCRELCNRTLADIGKKFGGRSHATIKHSIHTVEELAKDDKVFFDQLQRMKEGITSEA
;
A
#
# COMPACT_ATOMS: atom_id res chain seq x y z
N MET A 1 21.51 44.56 4.51
CA MET A 1 20.76 44.46 3.25
C MET A 1 20.54 43.01 2.81
N GLU A 2 21.41 42.05 3.18
CA GLU A 2 21.23 40.63 2.85
C GLU A 2 20.13 39.92 3.68
N LEU A 3 19.89 40.29 4.92
CA LEU A 3 18.86 39.69 5.80
C LEU A 3 17.39 40.01 5.41
N SER A 4 17.16 41.03 4.56
CA SER A 4 15.81 41.37 4.08
C SER A 4 15.42 40.57 2.82
N LEU A 5 16.40 40.20 1.98
CA LEU A 5 16.16 39.48 0.72
C LEU A 5 15.83 37.99 0.95
N GLU A 6 16.42 37.36 1.96
CA GLU A 6 16.06 35.98 2.36
C GLU A 6 14.64 35.94 2.96
N SER A 7 14.26 36.92 3.76
CA SER A 7 12.91 37.02 4.36
C SER A 7 11.81 37.21 3.30
N ASP A 8 12.09 37.98 2.24
CA ASP A 8 11.14 38.25 1.16
C ASP A 8 10.96 37.01 0.24
N ALA A 9 12.05 36.28 -0.02
CA ALA A 9 12.01 35.04 -0.77
C ALA A 9 11.23 33.94 -0.04
N GLU A 10 11.37 33.84 1.29
CA GLU A 10 10.69 32.87 2.12
C GLU A 10 9.17 33.16 2.23
N ALA A 11 8.80 34.43 2.39
CA ALA A 11 7.41 34.88 2.40
C ALA A 11 6.73 34.59 1.05
N LEU A 12 7.36 34.98 -0.06
CA LEU A 12 6.82 34.74 -1.41
C LEU A 12 6.65 33.24 -1.72
N TRP A 13 7.62 32.41 -1.29
CA TRP A 13 7.54 30.96 -1.46
C TRP A 13 6.37 30.36 -0.68
N GLN A 14 6.15 30.80 0.56
CA GLN A 14 5.05 30.32 1.40
C GLN A 14 3.68 30.71 0.82
N ASP A 15 3.53 31.96 0.39
CA ASP A 15 2.30 32.45 -0.25
C ASP A 15 1.99 31.66 -1.54
N SER A 16 3.02 31.32 -2.33
CA SER A 16 2.85 30.50 -3.53
C SER A 16 2.44 29.05 -3.22
N LEU A 17 2.94 28.46 -2.13
CA LEU A 17 2.51 27.15 -1.66
C LEU A 17 1.05 27.14 -1.20
N ASP A 18 0.61 28.20 -0.54
CA ASP A 18 -0.76 28.35 -0.10
C ASP A 18 -1.71 28.53 -1.29
N LEU A 19 -1.31 29.29 -2.32
CA LEU A 19 -2.06 29.42 -3.57
C LEU A 19 -2.15 28.08 -4.32
N LEU A 20 -1.01 27.37 -4.49
CA LEU A 20 -0.99 26.03 -5.11
C LEU A 20 -1.88 25.03 -4.36
N THR A 21 -1.92 25.14 -3.03
CA THR A 21 -2.80 24.31 -2.21
C THR A 21 -4.26 24.68 -2.42
N GLY A 22 -4.57 25.97 -2.54
CA GLY A 22 -5.90 26.50 -2.81
C GLY A 22 -6.44 26.15 -4.21
N GLU A 23 -5.58 26.09 -5.22
CA GLU A 23 -5.91 25.72 -6.59
C GLU A 23 -5.99 24.20 -6.83
N GLY A 24 -5.70 23.40 -5.80
CA GLY A 24 -5.83 21.95 -5.87
C GLY A 24 -4.67 21.25 -6.57
N ALA A 25 -3.47 21.80 -6.48
CA ALA A 25 -2.26 21.16 -7.02
C ALA A 25 -2.10 19.73 -6.46
N PRO A 26 -1.54 18.78 -7.24
CA PRO A 26 -1.36 17.41 -6.80
C PRO A 26 -0.58 17.34 -5.47
N ALA A 27 -1.07 16.56 -4.51
CA ALA A 27 -0.43 16.40 -3.20
C ALA A 27 1.04 15.95 -3.30
N ALA A 28 1.38 15.19 -4.34
CA ALA A 28 2.76 14.79 -4.64
C ALA A 28 3.64 15.98 -5.01
N LEU A 29 3.13 16.97 -5.74
CA LEU A 29 3.86 18.18 -6.09
C LEU A 29 4.08 19.05 -4.85
N LEU A 30 3.06 19.26 -4.02
CA LEU A 30 3.16 20.01 -2.78
C LEU A 30 4.18 19.38 -1.81
N ALA A 31 4.16 18.05 -1.66
CA ALA A 31 5.14 17.32 -0.84
C ALA A 31 6.59 17.44 -1.37
N MET A 32 6.77 17.63 -2.68
CA MET A 32 8.08 17.90 -3.26
C MET A 32 8.52 19.36 -3.03
N LEU A 33 7.62 20.32 -3.18
CA LEU A 33 7.87 21.73 -2.96
C LEU A 33 8.21 22.04 -1.48
N GLN A 34 7.60 21.34 -0.53
CA GLN A 34 7.93 21.41 0.89
C GLN A 34 9.36 20.94 1.24
N LYS A 35 10.02 20.21 0.32
CA LYS A 35 11.42 19.78 0.47
C LYS A 35 12.41 20.74 -0.21
N CYS A 36 11.91 21.83 -0.74
CA CYS A 36 12.69 22.88 -1.36
C CYS A 36 12.78 24.06 -0.39
N SER A 37 13.96 24.68 -0.32
CA SER A 37 14.21 25.86 0.51
C SER A 37 14.48 27.05 -0.40
N PRO A 38 13.73 28.15 -0.31
CA PRO A 38 14.04 29.37 -1.03
C PRO A 38 15.33 29.97 -0.48
N VAL A 39 16.18 30.50 -1.36
CA VAL A 39 17.49 31.04 -1.00
C VAL A 39 17.50 32.56 -1.14
N GLN A 40 17.09 33.06 -2.32
CA GLN A 40 17.03 34.48 -2.57
C GLN A 40 16.12 34.83 -3.75
N LEU A 41 15.65 36.06 -3.77
CA LEU A 41 14.87 36.64 -4.86
C LEU A 41 15.69 37.84 -5.43
N GLU A 42 16.24 37.70 -6.65
CA GLU A 42 16.97 38.74 -7.34
C GLU A 42 16.49 38.88 -8.78
N ASP A 43 16.33 40.11 -9.25
CA ASP A 43 15.95 40.47 -10.63
C ASP A 43 14.71 39.68 -11.17
N GLY A 44 13.72 39.41 -10.29
CA GLY A 44 12.53 38.62 -10.65
C GLY A 44 12.80 37.14 -10.84
N VAL A 45 13.91 36.61 -10.30
CA VAL A 45 14.22 35.19 -10.28
C VAL A 45 14.27 34.70 -8.83
N LEU A 46 13.36 33.75 -8.48
CA LEU A 46 13.36 33.07 -7.20
C LEU A 46 14.28 31.86 -7.29
N GLN A 47 15.37 31.86 -6.55
CA GLN A 47 16.28 30.73 -6.44
C GLN A 47 15.85 29.81 -5.31
N VAL A 48 15.68 28.51 -5.62
CA VAL A 48 15.23 27.50 -4.69
C VAL A 48 16.18 26.30 -4.71
N GLU A 49 16.67 25.90 -3.54
CA GLU A 49 17.56 24.75 -3.39
C GLU A 49 16.82 23.51 -2.89
N THR A 50 17.24 22.33 -3.34
CA THR A 50 16.74 21.05 -2.83
C THR A 50 17.87 20.03 -2.72
N PRO A 51 17.90 19.21 -1.64
CA PRO A 51 18.91 18.17 -1.45
C PRO A 51 18.72 16.94 -2.34
N MET A 52 17.61 16.87 -3.10
CA MET A 52 17.22 15.70 -3.90
C MET A 52 17.19 16.00 -5.40
N ARG A 53 18.05 15.37 -6.17
CA ARG A 53 18.14 15.53 -7.63
C ARG A 53 16.83 15.21 -8.37
N MET A 54 16.04 14.26 -7.86
CA MET A 54 14.72 13.92 -8.42
C MET A 54 13.69 15.03 -8.17
N VAL A 55 13.73 15.66 -7.00
CA VAL A 55 12.85 16.80 -6.66
C VAL A 55 13.16 17.98 -7.58
N ALA A 56 14.43 18.33 -7.76
CA ALA A 56 14.83 19.40 -8.68
C ALA A 56 14.31 19.18 -10.11
N LYS A 57 14.42 17.96 -10.65
CA LYS A 57 13.89 17.61 -11.97
C LYS A 57 12.36 17.69 -12.06
N SER A 58 11.68 17.24 -11.01
CA SER A 58 10.21 17.25 -10.99
C SER A 58 9.65 18.67 -10.84
N VAL A 59 10.28 19.50 -10.01
CA VAL A 59 9.91 20.91 -9.84
C VAL A 59 10.18 21.69 -11.14
N ALA A 60 11.32 21.48 -11.79
CA ALA A 60 11.63 22.09 -13.08
C ALA A 60 10.64 21.67 -14.19
N LYS A 61 10.14 20.43 -14.17
CA LYS A 61 9.11 19.97 -15.11
C LYS A 61 7.77 20.67 -14.93
N ASN A 62 7.45 21.10 -13.71
CA ASN A 62 6.22 21.81 -13.36
C ASN A 62 6.43 23.32 -13.17
N ALA A 63 7.58 23.87 -13.62
CA ALA A 63 7.95 25.27 -13.42
C ALA A 63 6.86 26.25 -13.88
N ALA A 64 6.24 26.00 -15.03
CA ALA A 64 5.20 26.90 -15.57
C ALA A 64 3.98 27.08 -14.65
N VAL A 65 3.57 26.02 -13.93
CA VAL A 65 2.44 26.09 -12.99
C VAL A 65 2.87 26.82 -11.70
N ILE A 66 4.09 26.59 -11.25
CA ILE A 66 4.64 27.22 -10.04
C ILE A 66 4.91 28.70 -10.29
N GLU A 67 5.47 29.05 -11.45
CA GLU A 67 5.70 30.43 -11.88
C GLU A 67 4.42 31.24 -11.98
N ALA A 68 3.32 30.64 -12.48
CA ALA A 68 2.02 31.29 -12.51
C ALA A 68 1.50 31.65 -11.09
N CYS A 69 1.72 30.76 -10.11
CA CYS A 69 1.35 31.05 -8.72
C CYS A 69 2.30 32.05 -8.06
N LEU A 70 3.59 32.01 -8.40
CA LEU A 70 4.57 33.00 -7.93
C LEU A 70 4.24 34.40 -8.51
N GLU A 71 3.89 34.51 -9.77
CA GLU A 71 3.45 35.75 -10.40
C GLU A 71 2.17 36.30 -9.75
N GLN A 72 1.24 35.41 -9.38
CA GLN A 72 0.01 35.81 -8.69
C GLN A 72 0.29 36.26 -7.25
N ALA A 73 1.26 35.66 -6.57
CA ALA A 73 1.66 36.04 -5.21
C ALA A 73 2.48 37.33 -5.17
N ALA A 74 3.40 37.51 -6.13
CA ALA A 74 4.27 38.65 -6.21
C ALA A 74 3.66 39.90 -6.87
N PHE A 75 2.56 39.73 -7.64
CA PHE A 75 1.99 40.74 -8.53
C PHE A 75 2.96 41.27 -9.61
N GLU A 76 4.05 40.53 -9.84
CA GLU A 76 5.10 40.81 -10.83
C GLU A 76 5.57 39.47 -11.44
N PRO A 77 6.06 39.45 -12.70
CA PRO A 77 6.56 38.21 -13.31
C PRO A 77 7.80 37.68 -12.58
N VAL A 78 7.67 36.50 -11.98
CA VAL A 78 8.75 35.82 -11.26
C VAL A 78 9.08 34.50 -11.94
N ARG A 79 10.38 34.28 -12.22
CA ARG A 79 10.89 33.01 -12.75
C ARG A 79 11.43 32.15 -11.61
N LEU A 80 11.33 30.82 -11.77
CA LEU A 80 11.81 29.85 -10.80
C LEU A 80 13.13 29.22 -11.28
N ASP A 81 14.20 29.37 -10.49
CA ASP A 81 15.47 28.66 -10.70
C ASP A 81 15.67 27.63 -9.59
N VAL A 82 15.73 26.34 -9.96
CA VAL A 82 15.82 25.23 -9.00
C VAL A 82 17.20 24.59 -9.06
N GLN A 83 17.96 24.73 -7.99
CA GLN A 83 19.31 24.21 -7.87
C GLN A 83 19.38 22.98 -6.97
N PHE A 84 20.15 21.97 -7.42
CA PHE A 84 20.49 20.81 -6.61
C PHE A 84 21.78 21.11 -5.84
N ARG A 85 21.71 21.11 -4.51
CA ARG A 85 22.88 21.24 -3.64
C ARG A 85 23.02 20.01 -2.76
N GLN A 86 24.12 19.31 -2.90
CA GLN A 86 24.45 18.16 -2.05
C GLN A 86 24.86 18.71 -0.68
N GLY A 87 24.01 18.50 0.33
CA GLY A 87 24.16 19.12 1.65
C GLY A 87 25.43 18.70 2.36
N THR A 88 26.29 19.65 2.64
CA THR A 88 27.15 19.60 3.83
C THR A 88 26.24 19.86 5.01
N ALA A 89 26.18 18.88 5.96
CA ALA A 89 25.37 18.99 7.16
C ALA A 89 25.68 20.31 7.91
N VAL A 90 24.76 21.25 7.84
CA VAL A 90 24.79 22.42 8.72
C VAL A 90 24.21 21.98 10.05
N ALA A 91 25.04 22.05 11.09
CA ALA A 91 24.66 21.76 12.46
C ALA A 91 23.50 22.68 12.88
N ALA A 92 22.39 22.09 13.26
CA ALA A 92 21.26 22.80 13.85
C ALA A 92 21.72 23.51 15.13
N THR A 93 21.58 24.82 15.18
CA THR A 93 21.74 25.62 16.38
C THR A 93 20.65 25.25 17.39
N PRO A 94 20.99 24.88 18.64
CA PRO A 94 19.97 24.47 19.60
C PRO A 94 19.16 25.69 20.07
N ALA A 95 17.84 25.57 20.03
CA ALA A 95 16.91 26.52 20.61
C ALA A 95 17.15 26.65 22.14
N PRO A 96 16.94 27.84 22.74
CA PRO A 96 17.16 28.04 24.18
C PRO A 96 16.19 27.21 25.02
N ALA A 97 16.75 26.45 25.96
CA ALA A 97 16.03 25.62 26.88
C ALA A 97 15.15 26.45 27.86
N PRO A 98 13.93 25.98 28.19
CA PRO A 98 13.16 26.58 29.29
C PRO A 98 13.79 26.24 30.65
N ALA A 99 13.69 27.19 31.60
CA ALA A 99 14.25 27.14 32.94
C ALA A 99 13.77 25.90 33.75
N PRO A 100 14.61 25.31 34.62
CA PRO A 100 14.29 24.09 35.33
C PRO A 100 13.37 24.34 36.54
N ALA A 101 12.36 23.48 36.69
CA ALA A 101 11.55 23.36 37.90
C ALA A 101 12.34 22.57 38.97
N PRO A 102 12.07 22.81 40.28
CA PRO A 102 12.88 22.29 41.37
C PRO A 102 12.71 20.78 41.58
N VAL A 103 13.84 20.10 41.78
CA VAL A 103 13.96 18.67 42.03
C VAL A 103 13.75 18.38 43.52
N PRO A 104 13.00 17.34 43.91
CA PRO A 104 13.00 16.83 45.28
C PRO A 104 14.23 15.94 45.54
N ALA A 105 14.76 16.01 46.72
CA ALA A 105 16.01 15.42 47.21
C ALA A 105 16.03 13.87 47.15
N VAL A 106 17.18 13.35 46.69
CA VAL A 106 17.54 11.91 46.70
C VAL A 106 18.26 11.60 48.01
N PRO A 107 18.00 10.48 48.71
CA PRO A 107 18.81 10.04 49.83
C PRO A 107 20.09 9.30 49.34
N GLU A 108 21.18 9.52 50.05
CA GLU A 108 22.52 8.98 49.79
C GLU A 108 22.63 7.47 49.96
N PRO A 109 23.61 6.83 49.26
CA PRO A 109 23.78 5.37 49.26
C PRO A 109 24.72 4.89 50.39
N ALA A 110 24.36 3.74 50.94
CA ALA A 110 25.17 3.03 51.91
C ALA A 110 26.33 2.24 51.25
N ALA A 111 27.42 2.16 52.01
CA ALA A 111 28.77 1.72 51.76
C ALA A 111 28.99 0.42 50.99
N ALA A 112 30.08 0.43 50.23
CA ALA A 112 30.72 -0.69 49.53
C ALA A 112 31.44 -1.63 50.48
N MET A 113 31.44 -2.93 50.15
CA MET A 113 32.39 -3.91 50.63
C MET A 113 33.09 -4.64 49.44
N PRO A 114 34.36 -4.97 49.55
CA PRO A 114 35.18 -5.40 48.43
C PRO A 114 35.22 -6.92 48.29
N PHE A 115 35.28 -7.41 47.04
CA PHE A 115 35.71 -8.78 46.76
C PHE A 115 36.87 -8.80 45.77
N SER A 116 37.94 -9.46 46.19
CA SER A 116 39.18 -9.75 45.49
C SER A 116 39.10 -11.06 44.69
N PRO A 117 40.04 -11.33 43.76
CA PRO A 117 39.80 -12.16 42.60
C PRO A 117 40.21 -13.64 42.80
N ALA A 118 39.52 -14.57 42.15
CA ALA A 118 39.95 -15.93 41.97
C ALA A 118 40.08 -16.29 40.49
N ASN A 119 41.29 -16.53 40.12
CA ASN A 119 41.85 -16.97 38.87
C ASN A 119 41.45 -18.42 38.53
N LYS A 120 40.93 -18.70 37.34
CA LYS A 120 41.12 -19.97 36.62
C LYS A 120 40.92 -19.80 35.12
N PRO A 121 41.74 -20.43 34.26
CA PRO A 121 41.75 -20.20 32.82
C PRO A 121 40.63 -20.94 32.12
N ALA A 122 40.02 -20.26 31.11
CA ALA A 122 39.08 -20.83 30.19
C ALA A 122 39.79 -21.56 29.03
N PRO A 123 39.19 -22.61 28.46
CA PRO A 123 39.78 -23.33 27.34
C PRO A 123 39.72 -22.51 26.04
N GLU A 124 40.74 -22.68 25.21
CA GLU A 124 40.88 -22.12 23.86
C GLU A 124 39.67 -22.47 22.98
N LEU A 125 38.92 -21.46 22.57
CA LEU A 125 37.99 -21.54 21.47
C LEU A 125 38.74 -21.27 20.16
N GLN A 126 38.75 -22.26 19.29
CA GLN A 126 39.23 -22.14 17.92
C GLN A 126 38.46 -21.03 17.19
N ALA A 127 39.21 -20.08 16.65
CA ALA A 127 38.67 -18.96 15.89
C ALA A 127 38.05 -19.47 14.59
N GLU A 128 36.72 -19.31 14.47
CA GLU A 128 36.04 -19.39 13.19
C GLU A 128 36.45 -18.20 12.31
N ARG A 129 36.85 -18.49 11.08
CA ARG A 129 37.26 -17.50 10.08
C ARG A 129 36.06 -16.65 9.68
N PRO A 130 36.15 -15.32 9.72
CA PRO A 130 35.11 -14.46 9.12
C PRO A 130 35.21 -14.55 7.60
N ARG A 131 34.10 -14.85 6.95
CA ARG A 131 33.93 -14.74 5.49
C ARG A 131 33.85 -13.28 5.11
N GLY A 132 34.68 -12.87 4.14
CA GLY A 132 34.49 -11.63 3.38
C GLY A 132 35.33 -10.43 3.79
N HIS A 133 36.67 -10.56 3.79
CA HIS A 133 37.54 -9.39 3.72
C HIS A 133 38.27 -9.35 2.38
N VAL A 134 38.09 -8.24 1.65
CA VAL A 134 38.90 -7.91 0.50
C VAL A 134 40.30 -7.53 1.02
N LEU A 135 41.30 -8.33 0.68
CA LEU A 135 42.70 -8.04 1.01
C LEU A 135 43.28 -7.06 -0.01
N MET A 136 43.82 -5.97 0.47
CA MET A 136 44.49 -4.95 -0.35
C MET A 136 45.99 -5.25 -0.40
N GLY A 137 46.56 -5.24 -1.60
CA GLY A 137 48.01 -5.35 -1.81
C GLY A 137 48.78 -4.08 -1.39
N ALA A 138 50.09 -4.16 -1.29
CA ALA A 138 50.99 -3.11 -0.78
C ALA A 138 50.97 -1.76 -1.53
N ALA A 139 50.22 -1.64 -2.63
CA ALA A 139 50.06 -0.42 -3.43
C ALA A 139 48.62 0.10 -3.47
N GLY A 140 47.71 -0.40 -2.62
CA GLY A 140 46.31 0.06 -2.61
C GLY A 140 45.45 -0.43 -3.77
N SER A 141 45.90 -1.39 -4.56
CA SER A 141 45.13 -2.07 -5.60
C SER A 141 44.62 -3.43 -5.10
N VAL A 142 43.48 -3.87 -5.63
CA VAL A 142 42.90 -5.20 -5.36
C VAL A 142 43.84 -6.26 -5.93
N MET A 143 44.23 -7.23 -5.11
CA MET A 143 45.09 -8.34 -5.56
C MET A 143 44.39 -9.15 -6.62
N THR A 144 45.13 -9.49 -7.68
CA THR A 144 44.63 -10.38 -8.72
C THR A 144 44.50 -11.83 -8.21
N PRO A 145 43.63 -12.65 -8.80
CA PRO A 145 43.49 -14.05 -8.40
C PRO A 145 44.80 -14.86 -8.41
N GLU A 146 45.78 -14.43 -9.22
CA GLU A 146 47.09 -15.09 -9.33
C GLU A 146 48.03 -14.71 -8.17
N GLU A 147 47.95 -13.48 -7.70
CA GLU A 147 48.68 -12.97 -6.54
C GLU A 147 48.12 -13.60 -5.25
N LEU A 148 46.80 -13.80 -5.14
CA LEU A 148 46.18 -14.51 -4.02
C LEU A 148 46.60 -15.97 -3.97
N ARG A 149 46.69 -16.68 -5.10
CA ARG A 149 47.15 -18.08 -5.16
C ARG A 149 48.63 -18.21 -4.76
N ARG A 150 49.49 -17.28 -5.20
CA ARG A 150 50.90 -17.25 -4.80
C ARG A 150 51.07 -16.99 -3.30
N TRP A 151 50.21 -16.14 -2.73
CA TRP A 151 50.23 -15.85 -1.30
C TRP A 151 49.75 -17.07 -0.47
N ASP A 152 48.70 -17.74 -0.88
CA ASP A 152 48.15 -18.95 -0.24
C ASP A 152 49.13 -20.13 -0.31
N ALA A 153 49.84 -20.32 -1.42
CA ALA A 153 50.87 -21.31 -1.58
C ALA A 153 52.11 -21.01 -0.70
N ALA A 154 52.43 -19.74 -0.49
CA ALA A 154 53.54 -19.31 0.36
C ALA A 154 53.24 -19.48 1.85
N VAL A 155 51.97 -19.36 2.26
CA VAL A 155 51.51 -19.47 3.65
C VAL A 155 51.25 -20.93 4.06
N SER A 156 50.82 -21.78 3.09
CA SER A 156 50.39 -23.18 3.38
C SER A 156 51.48 -24.23 3.28
N GLY A 157 52.69 -23.92 2.80
CA GLY A 157 53.84 -24.83 2.78
C GLY A 157 53.68 -26.12 1.97
N THR A 158 52.75 -26.21 1.02
CA THR A 158 52.52 -27.38 0.16
C THR A 158 53.12 -27.19 -1.24
N PRO A 159 53.91 -28.16 -1.76
CA PRO A 159 54.47 -28.05 -3.13
C PRO A 159 53.37 -28.17 -4.18
N ALA A 160 53.37 -27.25 -5.12
CA ALA A 160 52.45 -27.23 -6.26
C ALA A 160 52.61 -28.48 -7.14
N ALA A 161 51.57 -29.31 -7.22
CA ALA A 161 51.45 -30.32 -8.24
C ALA A 161 50.95 -29.67 -9.52
N SER A 162 51.65 -29.92 -10.64
CA SER A 162 51.38 -29.38 -11.97
C SER A 162 50.09 -29.96 -12.57
N ALA A 163 49.04 -29.20 -12.58
CA ALA A 163 47.87 -29.42 -13.40
C ALA A 163 47.81 -28.32 -14.50
N SER A 164 47.46 -28.66 -15.70
CA SER A 164 47.46 -27.76 -16.87
C SER A 164 46.35 -26.70 -16.73
N PRO A 165 46.56 -25.46 -17.25
CA PRO A 165 45.67 -24.31 -17.00
C PRO A 165 44.31 -24.32 -17.70
N ALA A 166 43.98 -25.35 -18.48
CA ALA A 166 42.78 -25.35 -19.34
C ALA A 166 41.52 -26.00 -18.73
N GLU A 167 41.62 -26.66 -17.57
CA GLU A 167 40.50 -27.39 -16.96
C GLU A 167 39.98 -26.80 -15.64
N ALA A 168 40.60 -25.74 -15.10
CA ALA A 168 40.25 -25.18 -13.78
C ALA A 168 39.23 -24.06 -13.83
N ASP A 169 39.03 -23.36 -14.94
CA ASP A 169 38.16 -22.18 -15.02
C ASP A 169 36.72 -22.47 -15.48
N ALA A 170 36.38 -23.71 -15.83
CA ALA A 170 35.02 -24.10 -16.22
C ALA A 170 34.16 -24.67 -15.05
N TRP A 171 34.73 -24.79 -13.85
CA TRP A 171 34.08 -25.53 -12.75
C TRP A 171 33.31 -24.69 -11.75
N ASP A 172 33.52 -23.36 -11.66
CA ASP A 172 33.07 -22.63 -10.51
C ASP A 172 31.76 -21.84 -10.69
N GLU A 173 31.45 -21.28 -11.87
CA GLU A 173 30.22 -20.49 -12.02
C GLU A 173 28.96 -21.36 -12.27
N GLU A 174 29.07 -22.43 -13.05
CA GLU A 174 27.94 -23.35 -13.28
C GLU A 174 27.63 -24.19 -12.03
N SER A 175 28.64 -24.52 -11.23
CA SER A 175 28.48 -25.28 -9.98
C SER A 175 27.84 -24.47 -8.85
N GLU A 176 28.13 -23.18 -8.71
CA GLU A 176 27.54 -22.32 -7.66
C GLU A 176 26.07 -22.04 -7.91
N ALA A 177 25.66 -21.73 -9.15
CA ALA A 177 24.26 -21.53 -9.50
C ALA A 177 23.44 -22.82 -9.30
N GLN A 178 23.95 -23.97 -9.77
CA GLN A 178 23.29 -25.26 -9.59
C GLN A 178 23.25 -25.70 -8.11
N ALA A 179 24.31 -25.45 -7.35
CA ALA A 179 24.32 -25.72 -5.91
C ALA A 179 23.31 -24.83 -5.17
N HIS A 180 23.19 -23.55 -5.57
CA HIS A 180 22.23 -22.62 -4.99
C HIS A 180 20.79 -23.04 -5.28
N GLU A 181 20.50 -23.41 -6.54
CA GLU A 181 19.19 -23.91 -6.96
C GLU A 181 18.81 -25.23 -6.26
N ARG A 182 19.77 -26.15 -6.09
CA ARG A 182 19.54 -27.38 -5.35
C ARG A 182 19.23 -27.12 -3.89
N LEU A 183 19.99 -26.25 -3.20
CA LEU A 183 19.74 -25.86 -1.82
C LEU A 183 18.37 -25.17 -1.64
N ALA A 184 17.99 -24.32 -2.59
CA ALA A 184 16.70 -23.67 -2.58
C ALA A 184 15.56 -24.69 -2.75
N ARG A 185 15.74 -25.67 -3.65
CA ARG A 185 14.79 -26.77 -3.84
C ARG A 185 14.66 -27.66 -2.60
N GLU A 186 15.78 -28.07 -2.01
CA GLU A 186 15.79 -28.86 -0.75
C GLU A 186 15.14 -28.10 0.41
N ARG A 187 15.34 -26.79 0.51
CA ARG A 187 14.73 -25.93 1.50
C ARG A 187 13.21 -25.86 1.31
N ARG A 188 12.76 -25.76 0.05
CA ARG A 188 11.33 -25.75 -0.32
C ARG A 188 10.67 -27.09 0.00
N GLU A 189 11.30 -28.22 -0.37
CA GLU A 189 10.79 -29.57 -0.10
C GLU A 189 10.68 -29.87 1.43
N LYS A 190 11.52 -29.26 2.24
CA LYS A 190 11.51 -29.41 3.71
C LYS A 190 10.48 -28.54 4.41
N ASN A 191 10.01 -27.46 3.80
CA ASN A 191 9.06 -26.57 4.41
C ASN A 191 7.61 -26.91 3.99
N PRO A 192 6.79 -27.47 4.90
CA PRO A 192 5.43 -27.89 4.56
C PRO A 192 4.47 -26.73 4.25
N LEU A 193 4.89 -25.48 4.50
CA LEU A 193 4.13 -24.29 4.15
C LEU A 193 4.40 -23.81 2.72
N ALA A 194 5.45 -24.31 2.08
CA ALA A 194 5.77 -23.96 0.71
C ALA A 194 4.68 -24.49 -0.20
N ASP A 195 3.87 -23.57 -0.76
CA ASP A 195 2.81 -23.93 -1.69
C ASP A 195 3.43 -24.50 -2.97
N GLU A 196 3.27 -25.81 -3.19
CA GLU A 196 3.79 -26.50 -4.37
C GLU A 196 3.03 -26.13 -5.64
N GLU A 197 1.80 -25.68 -5.52
CA GLU A 197 0.92 -25.40 -6.64
C GLU A 197 0.47 -23.93 -6.66
N VAL A 198 1.34 -23.09 -7.23
CA VAL A 198 0.77 -22.04 -8.05
C VAL A 198 0.33 -22.76 -9.33
N ALA A 199 -0.97 -22.96 -9.49
CA ALA A 199 -1.52 -23.59 -10.67
C ALA A 199 -0.91 -22.90 -11.90
N ALA A 200 -0.29 -23.67 -12.79
CA ALA A 200 0.25 -23.16 -14.06
C ALA A 200 -0.81 -22.37 -14.85
N ASP A 201 -2.09 -22.62 -14.56
CA ASP A 201 -3.27 -21.94 -15.10
C ASP A 201 -3.82 -20.82 -14.23
N SER A 202 -3.04 -20.29 -13.26
CA SER A 202 -3.54 -19.21 -12.43
C SER A 202 -3.91 -17.99 -13.30
N LYS A 203 -5.19 -17.61 -13.22
CA LYS A 203 -5.71 -16.41 -13.90
C LYS A 203 -5.33 -15.11 -13.15
N LEU A 204 -4.71 -15.22 -11.95
CA LEU A 204 -4.38 -14.08 -11.08
C LEU A 204 -2.91 -13.69 -11.25
N THR A 205 -2.60 -13.07 -12.39
CA THR A 205 -1.25 -12.60 -12.76
C THR A 205 -1.25 -11.08 -12.95
N PHE A 206 -0.07 -10.46 -12.95
CA PHE A 206 0.08 -9.04 -13.24
C PHE A 206 -0.44 -8.67 -14.63
N ASP A 207 -0.18 -9.51 -15.65
CA ASP A 207 -0.64 -9.28 -17.03
C ASP A 207 -2.17 -9.29 -17.16
N ARG A 208 -2.85 -9.98 -16.26
CA ARG A 208 -4.31 -10.05 -16.23
C ARG A 208 -4.95 -8.98 -15.35
N PHE A 209 -4.17 -8.23 -14.60
CA PHE A 209 -4.69 -7.14 -13.78
C PHE A 209 -5.00 -5.92 -14.65
N VAL A 210 -6.20 -5.37 -14.53
CA VAL A 210 -6.62 -4.19 -15.29
C VAL A 210 -6.28 -2.94 -14.47
N MET A 211 -5.31 -2.18 -14.95
CA MET A 211 -4.86 -0.95 -14.29
C MET A 211 -5.77 0.24 -14.61
N GLY A 212 -5.87 1.14 -13.64
CA GLY A 212 -6.45 2.48 -13.71
C GLY A 212 -5.82 3.35 -12.64
N ASP A 213 -6.12 4.64 -12.65
CA ASP A 213 -5.57 5.61 -11.70
C ASP A 213 -5.87 5.21 -10.24
N GLU A 214 -6.98 4.49 -10.03
CA GLU A 214 -7.47 4.05 -8.74
C GLU A 214 -6.65 2.90 -8.11
N ASN A 215 -5.87 2.19 -8.90
CA ASN A 215 -5.13 1.00 -8.46
C ASN A 215 -3.69 0.93 -8.96
N GLU A 216 -3.24 1.90 -9.77
CA GLU A 216 -1.89 1.93 -10.35
C GLU A 216 -0.80 1.91 -9.26
N PHE A 217 -1.00 2.67 -8.19
CA PHE A 217 -0.04 2.74 -7.08
C PHE A 217 0.11 1.40 -6.37
N ALA A 218 -1.01 0.70 -6.15
CA ALA A 218 -1.01 -0.62 -5.52
C ALA A 218 -0.38 -1.68 -6.44
N TYR A 219 -0.65 -1.61 -7.75
CA TYR A 219 -0.04 -2.47 -8.75
C TYR A 219 1.48 -2.31 -8.80
N ASN A 220 1.96 -1.07 -8.88
CA ASN A 220 3.39 -0.78 -8.95
C ASN A 220 4.11 -1.21 -7.66
N ALA A 221 3.54 -0.96 -6.49
CA ALA A 221 4.09 -1.43 -5.21
C ALA A 221 4.16 -2.97 -5.15
N ALA A 222 3.11 -3.66 -5.58
CA ALA A 222 3.07 -5.12 -5.65
C ALA A 222 4.14 -5.67 -6.60
N LEU A 223 4.33 -5.05 -7.77
CA LEU A 223 5.35 -5.43 -8.75
C LEU A 223 6.77 -5.21 -8.20
N GLN A 224 7.03 -4.12 -7.46
CA GLN A 224 8.32 -3.90 -6.81
C GLN A 224 8.65 -4.98 -5.78
N VAL A 225 7.68 -5.38 -4.97
CA VAL A 225 7.84 -6.50 -4.01
C VAL A 225 8.10 -7.82 -4.73
N ALA A 226 7.39 -8.11 -5.80
CA ALA A 226 7.59 -9.31 -6.60
C ALA A 226 9.01 -9.38 -7.19
N ASN A 227 9.55 -8.24 -7.65
CA ASN A 227 10.93 -8.10 -8.14
C ASN A 227 12.00 -8.11 -7.04
N GLY A 228 11.63 -8.24 -5.77
CA GLY A 228 12.58 -8.35 -4.65
C GLY A 228 13.05 -7.02 -4.05
N ASN A 229 12.43 -5.90 -4.39
CA ASN A 229 12.70 -4.58 -3.78
C ASN A 229 12.11 -4.54 -2.36
N LYS A 230 12.94 -4.86 -1.35
CA LYS A 230 12.48 -5.03 0.05
C LYS A 230 12.55 -3.73 0.86
N ASP A 231 13.56 -2.88 0.64
CA ASP A 231 13.93 -1.82 1.58
C ASP A 231 12.84 -0.75 1.75
N SER A 232 12.12 -0.42 0.69
CA SER A 232 11.09 0.63 0.71
C SER A 232 9.66 0.10 0.87
N TYR A 233 9.43 -1.22 0.70
CA TYR A 233 8.10 -1.82 0.62
C TYR A 233 7.85 -2.91 1.67
N ASN A 234 8.53 -2.87 2.83
CA ASN A 234 8.40 -3.91 3.84
C ASN A 234 8.01 -3.36 5.23
N PRO A 235 6.83 -3.71 5.75
CA PRO A 235 5.75 -4.46 5.10
C PRO A 235 5.05 -3.65 4.01
N LEU A 236 4.51 -4.34 2.99
CA LEU A 236 3.54 -3.77 2.06
C LEU A 236 2.14 -4.03 2.60
N PHE A 237 1.38 -2.96 2.84
CA PHE A 237 0.00 -3.04 3.30
C PHE A 237 -0.96 -2.51 2.22
N ILE A 238 -1.80 -3.39 1.66
CA ILE A 238 -2.76 -3.05 0.62
C ILE A 238 -4.17 -3.05 1.23
N TYR A 239 -4.86 -1.93 1.20
CA TYR A 239 -6.20 -1.85 1.74
C TYR A 239 -7.24 -1.31 0.76
N GLY A 240 -8.52 -1.59 1.03
CA GLY A 240 -9.64 -1.13 0.24
C GLY A 240 -10.84 -2.05 0.35
N LYS A 241 -12.01 -1.59 -0.05
CA LYS A 241 -13.28 -2.35 0.05
C LYS A 241 -13.16 -3.74 -0.59
N SER A 242 -14.03 -4.68 -0.17
CA SER A 242 -14.04 -6.02 -0.75
C SER A 242 -14.36 -5.99 -2.25
N GLY A 243 -13.74 -6.89 -3.01
CA GLY A 243 -13.97 -7.04 -4.45
C GLY A 243 -13.28 -6.01 -5.35
N LEU A 244 -12.27 -5.25 -4.84
CA LEU A 244 -11.52 -4.27 -5.63
C LEU A 244 -10.23 -4.83 -6.27
N GLY A 245 -9.90 -6.12 -6.09
CA GLY A 245 -8.74 -6.73 -6.71
C GLY A 245 -7.53 -6.91 -5.80
N LYS A 246 -7.64 -6.69 -4.48
CA LYS A 246 -6.53 -6.93 -3.51
C LYS A 246 -5.97 -8.34 -3.62
N THR A 247 -6.83 -9.35 -3.49
CA THR A 247 -6.46 -10.77 -3.63
C THR A 247 -5.77 -11.06 -4.97
N HIS A 248 -6.20 -10.39 -6.06
CA HIS A 248 -5.55 -10.53 -7.36
C HIS A 248 -4.09 -10.05 -7.31
N LEU A 249 -3.83 -8.87 -6.73
CA LEU A 249 -2.47 -8.36 -6.58
C LEU A 249 -1.61 -9.26 -5.70
N LEU A 250 -2.14 -9.77 -4.59
CA LEU A 250 -1.43 -10.68 -3.71
C LEU A 250 -1.06 -12.00 -4.41
N ARG A 251 -2.00 -12.57 -5.13
CA ARG A 251 -1.75 -13.78 -5.92
C ARG A 251 -0.83 -13.52 -7.11
N ALA A 252 -0.90 -12.33 -7.73
CA ALA A 252 0.03 -11.93 -8.77
C ALA A 252 1.47 -11.85 -8.25
N ILE A 253 1.69 -11.34 -7.03
CA ILE A 253 3.01 -11.35 -6.37
C ILE A 253 3.49 -12.80 -6.21
N GLN A 254 2.66 -13.68 -5.64
CA GLN A 254 3.01 -15.08 -5.44
C GLN A 254 3.35 -15.78 -6.76
N ASN A 255 2.46 -15.66 -7.76
CA ASN A 255 2.66 -16.27 -9.07
C ASN A 255 3.94 -15.79 -9.75
N TYR A 256 4.20 -14.49 -9.67
CA TYR A 256 5.42 -13.90 -10.25
C TYR A 256 6.69 -14.45 -9.58
N ILE A 257 6.72 -14.51 -8.25
CA ILE A 257 7.88 -15.03 -7.50
C ILE A 257 8.11 -16.50 -7.83
N VAL A 258 7.07 -17.33 -7.77
CA VAL A 258 7.20 -18.77 -8.02
C VAL A 258 7.65 -19.06 -9.45
N THR A 259 7.23 -18.24 -10.43
CA THR A 259 7.59 -18.41 -11.82
C THR A 259 8.99 -17.89 -12.15
N ASN A 260 9.36 -16.70 -11.61
CA ASN A 260 10.58 -16.00 -12.03
C ASN A 260 11.75 -16.16 -11.04
N ASP A 261 11.46 -16.46 -9.77
CA ASP A 261 12.47 -16.65 -8.72
C ASP A 261 12.07 -17.80 -7.78
N PRO A 262 12.10 -19.05 -8.26
CA PRO A 262 11.71 -20.22 -7.48
C PRO A 262 12.63 -20.50 -6.29
N SER A 263 13.77 -19.80 -6.15
CA SER A 263 14.63 -19.89 -4.98
C SER A 263 14.02 -19.25 -3.72
N ARG A 264 13.07 -18.31 -3.90
CA ARG A 264 12.37 -17.66 -2.80
C ARG A 264 11.13 -18.44 -2.39
N ILE A 265 11.03 -18.81 -1.13
CA ILE A 265 9.83 -19.44 -0.57
C ILE A 265 8.80 -18.36 -0.30
N CYS A 266 7.74 -18.32 -1.13
CA CYS A 266 6.63 -17.39 -1.00
C CYS A 266 5.39 -18.13 -0.53
N VAL A 267 4.86 -17.75 0.63
CA VAL A 267 3.68 -18.38 1.25
C VAL A 267 2.53 -17.38 1.28
N TYR A 268 1.41 -17.78 0.68
CA TYR A 268 0.14 -17.05 0.75
C TYR A 268 -0.82 -17.76 1.69
N ARG A 269 -1.44 -17.00 2.59
CA ARG A 269 -2.52 -17.48 3.48
C ARG A 269 -3.63 -16.43 3.55
N ASP A 270 -4.87 -16.86 3.46
CA ASP A 270 -5.95 -16.04 3.97
C ASP A 270 -6.03 -16.15 5.50
N ALA A 271 -6.74 -15.20 6.14
CA ALA A 271 -6.85 -15.18 7.60
C ALA A 271 -7.42 -16.50 8.15
N SER A 272 -8.35 -17.16 7.46
CA SER A 272 -8.98 -18.41 7.91
C SER A 272 -8.00 -19.58 7.87
N GLN A 273 -7.21 -19.68 6.80
CA GLN A 273 -6.13 -20.68 6.68
C GLN A 273 -5.10 -20.50 7.79
N PHE A 274 -4.63 -19.26 8.00
CA PHE A 274 -3.67 -18.94 9.04
C PHE A 274 -4.17 -19.30 10.46
N ILE A 275 -5.46 -19.01 10.74
CA ILE A 275 -6.10 -19.38 12.01
C ILE A 275 -6.15 -20.90 12.17
N ASN A 276 -6.57 -21.62 11.12
CA ASN A 276 -6.73 -23.07 11.18
C ASN A 276 -5.38 -23.77 11.41
N GLU A 277 -4.30 -23.31 10.76
CA GLU A 277 -2.96 -23.83 10.97
C GLU A 277 -2.49 -23.60 12.41
N TYR A 278 -2.67 -22.38 12.96
CA TYR A 278 -2.32 -22.07 14.34
C TYR A 278 -3.13 -22.91 15.34
N VAL A 279 -4.46 -22.95 15.18
CA VAL A 279 -5.34 -23.72 16.08
C VAL A 279 -5.06 -25.22 15.97
N GLY A 280 -4.78 -25.74 14.77
CA GLY A 280 -4.36 -27.11 14.54
C GLY A 280 -3.10 -27.46 15.34
N ALA A 281 -2.05 -26.66 15.16
CA ALA A 281 -0.79 -26.84 15.86
C ALA A 281 -0.91 -26.72 17.40
N MET A 282 -1.83 -25.86 17.89
CA MET A 282 -2.07 -25.73 19.34
C MET A 282 -2.88 -26.89 19.93
N ARG A 283 -3.64 -27.63 19.10
CA ARG A 283 -4.38 -28.83 19.54
C ARG A 283 -3.50 -30.07 19.56
N GLU A 284 -2.46 -30.11 18.75
CA GLU A 284 -1.49 -31.19 18.74
C GLU A 284 -0.58 -31.07 19.97
N ALA A 285 -0.48 -32.16 20.75
CA ALA A 285 0.40 -32.17 21.91
C ALA A 285 1.88 -32.15 21.50
N GLY A 286 2.72 -31.37 22.20
CA GLY A 286 4.16 -31.37 21.99
C GLY A 286 4.70 -30.15 21.23
N SER A 287 5.64 -30.36 20.28
CA SER A 287 6.39 -29.31 19.60
C SER A 287 5.73 -28.78 18.30
N ALA A 288 4.45 -29.09 18.03
CA ALA A 288 3.79 -28.72 16.78
C ALA A 288 3.70 -27.20 16.56
N ALA A 289 3.39 -26.44 17.63
CA ALA A 289 3.37 -24.98 17.56
C ALA A 289 4.75 -24.38 17.27
N ASP A 290 5.81 -24.95 17.87
CA ASP A 290 7.20 -24.54 17.62
C ASP A 290 7.66 -24.95 16.21
N ALA A 291 7.20 -26.09 15.70
CA ALA A 291 7.45 -26.53 14.34
C ALA A 291 6.77 -25.56 13.33
N LEU A 292 5.49 -25.24 13.54
CA LEU A 292 4.77 -24.28 12.72
C LEU A 292 5.47 -22.92 12.70
N ARG A 293 5.91 -22.43 13.87
CA ARG A 293 6.65 -21.17 13.96
C ARG A 293 7.93 -21.22 13.14
N ARG A 294 8.76 -22.27 13.29
CA ARG A 294 10.00 -22.43 12.51
C ARG A 294 9.73 -22.49 11.00
N ASN A 295 8.66 -23.14 10.58
CA ASN A 295 8.29 -23.21 9.17
C ASN A 295 7.96 -21.81 8.61
N TYR A 296 7.24 -20.97 9.38
CA TYR A 296 6.99 -19.58 9.01
C TYR A 296 8.24 -18.70 9.07
N GLU A 297 9.17 -18.95 9.98
CA GLU A 297 10.44 -18.21 10.08
C GLU A 297 11.40 -18.53 8.92
N ASP A 298 11.26 -19.69 8.29
CA ASP A 298 12.11 -20.11 7.15
C ASP A 298 11.62 -19.66 5.77
N ILE A 299 10.51 -18.95 5.67
CA ILE A 299 10.04 -18.41 4.38
C ILE A 299 10.72 -17.09 4.02
N ASP A 300 10.67 -16.71 2.74
CA ASP A 300 11.26 -15.45 2.25
C ASP A 300 10.22 -14.35 2.04
N VAL A 301 8.98 -14.73 1.72
CA VAL A 301 7.86 -13.82 1.51
C VAL A 301 6.60 -14.39 2.17
N LEU A 302 6.03 -13.65 3.12
CA LEU A 302 4.74 -13.96 3.73
C LEU A 302 3.67 -13.03 3.17
N ILE A 303 2.61 -13.61 2.63
CA ILE A 303 1.44 -12.88 2.15
C ILE A 303 0.23 -13.29 2.99
N ILE A 304 -0.39 -12.31 3.68
CA ILE A 304 -1.61 -12.52 4.46
C ILE A 304 -2.74 -11.71 3.84
N ASP A 305 -3.78 -12.41 3.40
CA ASP A 305 -4.99 -11.78 2.85
C ASP A 305 -6.09 -11.70 3.90
N ASP A 306 -6.93 -10.67 3.77
CA ASP A 306 -8.09 -10.41 4.64
C ASP A 306 -7.76 -10.46 6.14
N VAL A 307 -6.63 -9.80 6.53
CA VAL A 307 -6.07 -9.82 7.90
C VAL A 307 -7.08 -9.40 8.97
N GLN A 308 -8.12 -8.61 8.63
CA GLN A 308 -9.22 -8.26 9.53
C GLN A 308 -9.95 -9.49 10.08
N GLY A 309 -9.87 -10.64 9.41
CA GLY A 309 -10.43 -11.91 9.89
C GLY A 309 -9.75 -12.47 11.15
N LEU A 310 -8.56 -11.94 11.52
CA LEU A 310 -7.88 -12.27 12.78
C LEU A 310 -8.47 -11.52 13.98
N ALA A 311 -9.29 -10.48 13.76
CA ALA A 311 -9.88 -9.67 14.84
C ALA A 311 -10.62 -10.54 15.85
N GLY A 312 -10.47 -10.23 17.14
CA GLY A 312 -11.06 -10.98 18.25
C GLY A 312 -10.36 -12.31 18.60
N LYS A 313 -9.29 -12.68 17.88
CA LYS A 313 -8.54 -13.94 18.11
C LYS A 313 -7.16 -13.65 18.71
N ALA A 314 -7.12 -13.20 19.96
CA ALA A 314 -5.92 -12.69 20.64
C ALA A 314 -4.69 -13.62 20.51
N GLY A 315 -4.85 -14.94 20.67
CA GLY A 315 -3.76 -15.92 20.52
C GLY A 315 -3.18 -15.93 19.10
N THR A 316 -4.04 -15.93 18.08
CA THR A 316 -3.62 -15.92 16.67
C THR A 316 -2.97 -14.58 16.30
N ILE A 317 -3.50 -13.46 16.80
CA ILE A 317 -2.91 -12.13 16.59
C ILE A 317 -1.50 -12.08 17.20
N THR A 318 -1.31 -12.60 18.42
CA THR A 318 0.01 -12.67 19.06
C THR A 318 0.98 -13.54 18.26
N PHE A 319 0.55 -14.69 17.78
CA PHE A 319 1.34 -15.57 16.94
C PHE A 319 1.73 -14.89 15.62
N PHE A 320 0.78 -14.29 14.91
CA PHE A 320 1.02 -13.49 13.71
C PHE A 320 2.05 -12.40 13.96
N PHE A 321 1.90 -11.64 15.05
CA PHE A 321 2.78 -10.53 15.38
C PHE A 321 4.22 -10.98 15.67
N ASN A 322 4.39 -12.13 16.32
CA ASN A 322 5.72 -12.71 16.56
C ASN A 322 6.40 -13.10 15.25
N ILE A 323 5.68 -13.81 14.36
CA ILE A 323 6.19 -14.17 13.03
C ILE A 323 6.54 -12.93 12.23
N PHE A 324 5.63 -11.94 12.19
CA PHE A 324 5.82 -10.67 11.50
C PHE A 324 7.12 -9.97 11.95
N ASN A 325 7.34 -9.88 13.27
CA ASN A 325 8.56 -9.26 13.81
C ASN A 325 9.82 -10.04 13.44
N THR A 326 9.78 -11.36 13.54
CA THR A 326 10.93 -12.22 13.20
C THR A 326 11.27 -12.10 11.72
N LEU A 327 10.28 -12.18 10.84
CA LEU A 327 10.49 -12.03 9.39
C LEU A 327 11.07 -10.66 9.05
N LYS A 328 10.49 -9.59 9.59
CA LYS A 328 10.97 -8.23 9.36
C LYS A 328 12.41 -8.02 9.85
N SER A 329 12.74 -8.55 11.04
CA SER A 329 14.09 -8.45 11.61
C SER A 329 15.13 -9.22 10.78
N ASN A 330 14.72 -10.30 10.12
CA ASN A 330 15.56 -11.10 9.23
C ASN A 330 15.59 -10.58 7.78
N GLY A 331 15.05 -9.39 7.50
CA GLY A 331 14.99 -8.82 6.15
C GLY A 331 14.08 -9.60 5.18
N LYS A 332 13.15 -10.42 5.70
CA LYS A 332 12.15 -11.14 4.91
C LYS A 332 10.96 -10.24 4.59
N GLN A 333 10.34 -10.44 3.44
CA GLN A 333 9.23 -9.62 2.98
C GLN A 333 7.91 -10.04 3.62
N VAL A 334 7.11 -9.06 4.07
CA VAL A 334 5.73 -9.28 4.50
C VAL A 334 4.79 -8.42 3.66
N VAL A 335 3.72 -9.03 3.17
CA VAL A 335 2.64 -8.38 2.41
C VAL A 335 1.31 -8.68 3.10
N ILE A 336 0.52 -7.65 3.34
CA ILE A 336 -0.73 -7.77 4.09
C ILE A 336 -1.84 -7.08 3.29
N ALA A 337 -3.01 -7.70 3.19
CA ALA A 337 -4.19 -7.03 2.69
C ALA A 337 -5.31 -6.98 3.72
N ALA A 338 -6.08 -5.88 3.67
CA ALA A 338 -7.24 -5.65 4.53
C ALA A 338 -8.38 -4.93 3.79
N ASP A 339 -9.56 -4.96 4.38
CA ASP A 339 -10.71 -4.19 3.90
C ASP A 339 -10.68 -2.72 4.35
N ARG A 340 -9.79 -2.36 5.30
CA ARG A 340 -9.65 -1.06 5.96
C ARG A 340 -8.20 -0.73 6.27
N THR A 341 -7.95 0.51 6.71
CA THR A 341 -6.60 1.00 7.07
C THR A 341 -6.03 0.30 8.32
N PRO A 342 -4.69 0.34 8.55
CA PRO A 342 -4.09 -0.17 9.79
C PRO A 342 -4.69 0.46 11.05
N ALA A 343 -4.98 1.77 11.02
CA ALA A 343 -5.59 2.47 12.15
C ALA A 343 -6.99 1.94 12.45
N GLU A 344 -7.82 1.72 11.43
CA GLU A 344 -9.17 1.18 11.58
C GLU A 344 -9.18 -0.28 12.05
N LEU A 345 -8.13 -1.07 11.75
CA LEU A 345 -7.98 -2.43 12.31
C LEU A 345 -7.83 -2.43 13.83
N GLY A 346 -7.31 -1.36 14.42
CA GLY A 346 -7.22 -1.17 15.87
C GLY A 346 -8.51 -0.70 16.53
N MET A 347 -9.51 -0.30 15.73
CA MET A 347 -10.77 0.21 16.26
C MET A 347 -11.72 -0.92 16.67
N GLY A 348 -12.53 -0.64 17.68
CA GLY A 348 -13.51 -1.59 18.16
C GLY A 348 -13.02 -2.46 19.32
N LYS A 349 -13.97 -3.21 19.92
CA LYS A 349 -13.71 -4.03 21.11
C LYS A 349 -12.77 -5.21 20.82
N ASP A 350 -12.81 -5.71 19.60
CA ASP A 350 -12.03 -6.86 19.11
C ASP A 350 -10.89 -6.41 18.16
N GLY A 351 -10.55 -5.11 18.15
CA GLY A 351 -9.52 -4.54 17.30
C GLY A 351 -8.11 -5.06 17.64
N PHE A 352 -7.20 -4.83 16.73
CA PHE A 352 -5.80 -5.16 16.92
C PHE A 352 -5.17 -4.21 17.96
N ASP A 353 -4.21 -4.72 18.73
CA ASP A 353 -3.39 -3.92 19.64
C ASP A 353 -2.69 -2.79 18.86
N GLU A 354 -2.60 -1.60 19.45
CA GLU A 354 -1.92 -0.43 18.88
C GLU A 354 -0.48 -0.75 18.43
N ARG A 355 0.22 -1.61 19.17
CA ARG A 355 1.57 -2.07 18.79
C ARG A 355 1.60 -2.83 17.46
N VAL A 356 0.54 -3.60 17.17
CA VAL A 356 0.41 -4.35 15.92
C VAL A 356 0.09 -3.41 14.78
N THR A 357 -0.91 -2.55 14.95
CA THR A 357 -1.36 -1.59 13.92
C THR A 357 -0.27 -0.57 13.57
N SER A 358 0.45 -0.05 14.55
CA SER A 358 1.59 0.86 14.35
C SER A 358 2.72 0.21 13.54
N ARG A 359 3.06 -1.05 13.81
CA ARG A 359 4.13 -1.75 13.07
C ARG A 359 3.72 -2.16 11.66
N ILE A 360 2.47 -2.58 11.48
CA ILE A 360 1.92 -2.87 10.16
C ILE A 360 1.86 -1.58 9.34
N GLY A 361 1.37 -0.48 9.92
CA GLY A 361 1.30 0.83 9.28
C GLY A 361 2.66 1.51 9.06
N GLY A 362 3.70 1.08 9.76
CA GLY A 362 5.07 1.62 9.63
C GLY A 362 5.82 1.20 8.37
N GLY A 363 5.19 0.49 7.44
CA GLY A 363 5.71 0.14 6.12
C GLY A 363 5.07 0.96 5.01
N PHE A 364 5.05 0.41 3.80
CA PHE A 364 4.41 1.05 2.65
C PHE A 364 2.92 0.70 2.61
N THR A 365 2.08 1.67 2.91
CA THR A 365 0.62 1.51 2.93
C THR A 365 0.00 2.13 1.68
N VAL A 366 -0.80 1.35 0.95
CA VAL A 366 -1.42 1.77 -0.31
C VAL A 366 -2.87 1.35 -0.39
N SER A 367 -3.73 2.23 -0.93
CA SER A 367 -5.15 1.97 -1.12
C SER A 367 -5.46 1.47 -2.53
N VAL A 368 -6.43 0.57 -2.63
CA VAL A 368 -7.13 0.26 -3.87
C VAL A 368 -8.50 0.90 -3.80
N GLN A 369 -8.74 1.87 -4.68
CA GLN A 369 -9.97 2.66 -4.66
C GLN A 369 -11.07 2.03 -5.52
N VAL A 370 -12.29 2.54 -5.37
CA VAL A 370 -13.43 2.12 -6.20
C VAL A 370 -13.23 2.53 -7.65
N PRO A 371 -13.58 1.68 -8.62
CA PRO A 371 -13.33 1.96 -10.02
C PRO A 371 -14.17 3.16 -10.52
N SER A 372 -13.51 4.07 -11.25
CA SER A 372 -14.16 5.13 -12.04
C SER A 372 -14.96 4.53 -13.20
N TYR A 373 -15.67 5.38 -13.92
CA TYR A 373 -16.35 4.97 -15.16
C TYR A 373 -15.34 4.42 -16.18
N GLU A 374 -14.22 5.08 -16.36
CA GLU A 374 -13.15 4.72 -17.29
C GLU A 374 -12.54 3.35 -16.97
N LEU A 375 -12.26 3.11 -15.68
CA LEU A 375 -11.75 1.80 -15.26
C LEU A 375 -12.83 0.71 -15.42
N LYS A 376 -14.11 1.00 -15.12
CA LYS A 376 -15.21 0.05 -15.35
C LYS A 376 -15.34 -0.32 -16.81
N LEU A 377 -15.25 0.64 -17.71
CA LEU A 377 -15.32 0.40 -19.15
C LEU A 377 -14.17 -0.50 -19.63
N ARG A 378 -12.94 -0.23 -19.18
CA ARG A 378 -11.76 -1.08 -19.45
C ARG A 378 -11.92 -2.49 -18.88
N LEU A 379 -12.42 -2.62 -17.64
CA LEU A 379 -12.70 -3.91 -17.00
C LEU A 379 -13.70 -4.73 -17.81
N ILE A 380 -14.82 -4.11 -18.20
CA ILE A 380 -15.89 -4.76 -18.96
C ILE A 380 -15.36 -5.24 -20.31
N GLY A 381 -14.69 -4.38 -21.06
CA GLY A 381 -14.10 -4.76 -22.35
C GLY A 381 -13.09 -5.90 -22.19
N THR A 382 -12.21 -5.81 -21.21
CA THR A 382 -11.21 -6.85 -20.93
C THR A 382 -11.85 -8.18 -20.51
N PHE A 383 -12.83 -8.16 -19.61
CA PHE A 383 -13.52 -9.39 -19.15
C PHE A 383 -14.31 -10.04 -20.27
N CYS A 384 -15.07 -9.26 -21.05
CA CYS A 384 -15.82 -9.80 -22.19
C CYS A 384 -14.89 -10.45 -23.23
N ASN A 385 -13.77 -9.81 -23.57
CA ASN A 385 -12.80 -10.36 -24.51
C ASN A 385 -12.14 -11.63 -23.99
N ARG A 386 -11.66 -11.63 -22.74
CA ARG A 386 -11.04 -12.81 -22.11
C ARG A 386 -12.01 -14.00 -22.04
N MET A 387 -13.25 -13.78 -21.64
CA MET A 387 -14.26 -14.84 -21.56
C MET A 387 -14.56 -15.44 -22.95
N ARG A 388 -14.56 -14.60 -23.99
CA ARG A 388 -14.69 -15.05 -25.38
C ARG A 388 -13.50 -15.89 -25.83
N GLU A 389 -12.29 -15.42 -25.54
CA GLU A 389 -11.05 -16.14 -25.87
C GLU A 389 -10.94 -17.47 -25.12
N ASP A 390 -11.22 -17.47 -23.81
CA ASP A 390 -11.21 -18.68 -22.98
C ASP A 390 -12.24 -19.70 -23.51
N SER A 391 -13.47 -19.25 -23.81
CA SER A 391 -14.51 -20.11 -24.42
C SER A 391 -14.09 -20.69 -25.78
N ALA A 392 -13.40 -19.90 -26.60
CA ALA A 392 -12.90 -20.36 -27.90
C ALA A 392 -11.76 -21.38 -27.77
N ARG A 393 -10.90 -21.23 -26.77
CA ARG A 393 -9.80 -22.19 -26.49
C ARG A 393 -10.30 -23.52 -25.95
N GLU A 394 -11.29 -23.48 -25.07
CA GLU A 394 -11.85 -24.68 -24.44
C GLU A 394 -12.75 -25.48 -25.41
N HIS A 395 -13.02 -24.97 -26.61
CA HIS A 395 -13.89 -25.59 -27.63
C HIS A 395 -15.26 -26.00 -27.08
N VAL A 396 -15.76 -25.33 -26.06
CA VAL A 396 -17.04 -25.62 -25.40
C VAL A 396 -18.15 -24.82 -26.08
N GLY A 397 -18.80 -25.41 -27.06
CA GLY A 397 -19.98 -24.84 -27.69
C GLY A 397 -19.70 -23.81 -28.80
N GLU A 398 -20.72 -23.01 -29.14
CA GLU A 398 -20.57 -21.92 -30.12
C GLU A 398 -19.79 -20.75 -29.51
N PRO A 399 -18.96 -20.04 -30.32
CA PRO A 399 -18.21 -18.88 -29.85
C PRO A 399 -19.16 -17.82 -29.26
N LEU A 400 -18.80 -17.27 -28.09
CA LEU A 400 -19.56 -16.20 -27.47
C LEU A 400 -19.58 -14.96 -28.38
N PRO A 401 -20.72 -14.28 -28.54
CA PRO A 401 -20.83 -13.10 -29.37
C PRO A 401 -20.06 -11.92 -28.79
N GLU A 402 -19.71 -10.98 -29.62
CA GLU A 402 -19.16 -9.71 -29.21
C GLU A 402 -20.26 -8.78 -28.70
N ILE A 403 -19.97 -8.08 -27.59
CA ILE A 403 -20.89 -7.05 -27.08
C ILE A 403 -20.45 -5.71 -27.70
N PRO A 404 -21.35 -5.02 -28.44
CA PRO A 404 -21.04 -3.73 -29.04
C PRO A 404 -20.59 -2.67 -28.03
N GLU A 405 -19.71 -1.75 -28.43
CA GLU A 405 -19.14 -0.72 -27.55
C GLU A 405 -20.20 0.14 -26.83
N HIS A 406 -21.29 0.51 -27.53
CA HIS A 406 -22.38 1.28 -26.91
C HIS A 406 -23.05 0.52 -25.77
N LEU A 407 -23.18 -0.81 -25.86
CA LEU A 407 -23.68 -1.63 -24.76
C LEU A 407 -22.65 -1.79 -23.66
N GLN A 408 -21.35 -1.87 -23.98
CA GLN A 408 -20.28 -1.85 -22.97
C GLN A 408 -20.28 -0.53 -22.19
N GLY A 409 -20.51 0.60 -22.87
CA GLY A 409 -20.70 1.91 -22.22
C GLY A 409 -21.89 1.90 -21.24
N LEU A 410 -23.04 1.39 -21.68
CA LEU A 410 -24.23 1.24 -20.83
C LEU A 410 -23.94 0.28 -19.65
N MET A 411 -23.23 -0.81 -19.89
CA MET A 411 -22.80 -1.73 -18.83
C MET A 411 -21.94 -1.00 -17.79
N ALA A 412 -20.99 -0.15 -18.21
CA ALA A 412 -20.13 0.62 -17.30
C ALA A 412 -20.92 1.65 -16.47
N GLU A 413 -21.91 2.31 -17.07
CA GLU A 413 -22.82 3.23 -16.36
C GLU A 413 -23.66 2.52 -15.29
N ARG A 414 -24.11 1.30 -15.58
CA ARG A 414 -24.98 0.53 -14.69
C ARG A 414 -24.22 -0.32 -13.69
N ALA A 415 -22.93 -0.59 -13.92
CA ALA A 415 -22.11 -1.40 -13.06
C ALA A 415 -21.88 -0.74 -11.69
N GLY A 416 -21.99 -1.52 -10.63
CA GLY A 416 -21.60 -1.13 -9.28
C GLY A 416 -20.09 -0.96 -9.13
N THR A 417 -19.61 -0.95 -7.90
CA THR A 417 -18.20 -0.70 -7.57
C THR A 417 -17.38 -1.98 -7.32
N ASN A 418 -18.03 -3.11 -7.14
CA ASN A 418 -17.38 -4.39 -6.84
C ASN A 418 -16.96 -5.08 -8.15
N ILE A 419 -15.66 -5.26 -8.36
CA ILE A 419 -15.09 -5.81 -9.60
C ILE A 419 -15.51 -7.28 -9.81
N ARG A 420 -15.63 -8.09 -8.74
CA ARG A 420 -16.13 -9.47 -8.85
C ARG A 420 -17.57 -9.50 -9.39
N THR A 421 -18.42 -8.58 -8.91
CA THR A 421 -19.79 -8.48 -9.40
C THR A 421 -19.83 -7.98 -10.85
N ILE A 422 -18.91 -7.06 -11.24
CA ILE A 422 -18.77 -6.60 -12.64
C ILE A 422 -18.39 -7.78 -13.54
N GLU A 423 -17.46 -8.62 -13.13
CA GLU A 423 -17.06 -9.81 -13.88
C GLU A 423 -18.26 -10.78 -14.09
N GLY A 424 -19.00 -11.09 -13.02
CA GLY A 424 -20.22 -11.89 -13.10
C GLY A 424 -21.31 -11.25 -13.98
N PHE A 425 -21.42 -9.93 -13.99
CA PHE A 425 -22.32 -9.19 -14.86
C PHE A 425 -21.93 -9.32 -16.34
N CYS A 426 -20.64 -9.21 -16.66
CA CYS A 426 -20.13 -9.46 -18.01
C CYS A 426 -20.47 -10.87 -18.49
N GLN A 427 -20.27 -11.86 -17.63
CA GLN A 427 -20.59 -13.25 -17.92
C GLN A 427 -22.09 -13.44 -18.24
N LYS A 428 -22.97 -12.87 -17.42
CA LYS A 428 -24.44 -12.91 -17.67
C LYS A 428 -24.81 -12.25 -18.99
N CYS A 429 -24.23 -11.08 -19.28
CA CYS A 429 -24.50 -10.38 -20.55
C CYS A 429 -24.04 -11.19 -21.76
N LEU A 430 -22.85 -11.83 -21.70
CA LEU A 430 -22.35 -12.68 -22.78
C LEU A 430 -23.22 -13.93 -23.01
N ILE A 431 -23.64 -14.59 -21.93
CA ILE A 431 -24.54 -15.76 -22.01
C ILE A 431 -25.90 -15.34 -22.61
N THR A 432 -26.46 -14.21 -22.14
CA THR A 432 -27.73 -13.69 -22.67
C THR A 432 -27.60 -13.32 -24.15
N ALA A 433 -26.49 -12.69 -24.54
CA ALA A 433 -26.22 -12.37 -25.95
C ALA A 433 -26.15 -13.63 -26.82
N ALA A 434 -25.52 -14.71 -26.33
CA ALA A 434 -25.49 -16.00 -27.01
C ALA A 434 -26.89 -16.63 -27.14
N MET A 435 -27.72 -16.52 -26.11
CA MET A 435 -29.11 -16.96 -26.14
C MET A 435 -29.96 -16.16 -27.14
N CYS A 436 -29.80 -14.85 -27.15
CA CYS A 436 -30.49 -13.95 -28.09
C CYS A 436 -30.12 -14.30 -29.53
N ARG A 437 -28.83 -14.51 -29.80
CA ARG A 437 -28.34 -14.92 -31.14
C ARG A 437 -28.97 -16.23 -31.63
N LYS A 438 -29.12 -17.22 -30.73
CA LYS A 438 -29.84 -18.48 -31.07
C LYS A 438 -31.30 -18.27 -31.39
N GLN A 439 -31.90 -17.21 -30.87
CA GLN A 439 -33.29 -16.79 -31.16
C GLN A 439 -33.41 -15.87 -32.37
N GLY A 440 -32.30 -15.57 -33.06
CA GLY A 440 -32.27 -14.67 -34.21
C GLY A 440 -32.39 -13.19 -33.88
N ARG A 441 -32.15 -12.78 -32.61
CA ARG A 441 -32.12 -11.40 -32.15
C ARG A 441 -30.78 -11.01 -31.54
N GLU A 442 -30.50 -9.73 -31.43
CA GLU A 442 -29.34 -9.19 -30.75
C GLU A 442 -29.65 -8.85 -29.29
N LEU A 443 -28.59 -8.72 -28.47
CA LEU A 443 -28.69 -8.20 -27.11
C LEU A 443 -29.13 -6.74 -27.18
N THR A 444 -30.14 -6.36 -26.40
CA THR A 444 -30.67 -5.01 -26.36
C THR A 444 -30.24 -4.26 -25.09
N GLU A 445 -30.39 -2.92 -25.10
CA GLU A 445 -30.16 -2.11 -23.89
C GLU A 445 -31.08 -2.54 -22.73
N ASP A 446 -32.32 -2.94 -23.00
CA ASP A 446 -33.26 -3.37 -21.96
C ASP A 446 -32.86 -4.71 -21.35
N ASP A 447 -32.27 -5.63 -22.14
CA ASP A 447 -31.67 -6.85 -21.60
C ASP A 447 -30.53 -6.48 -20.64
N VAL A 448 -29.63 -5.57 -21.02
CA VAL A 448 -28.51 -5.11 -20.17
C VAL A 448 -29.03 -4.45 -18.88
N ARG A 449 -30.03 -3.58 -18.98
CA ARG A 449 -30.67 -2.93 -17.81
C ARG A 449 -31.30 -3.95 -16.85
N THR A 450 -31.93 -4.99 -17.40
CA THR A 450 -32.55 -6.07 -16.61
C THR A 450 -31.49 -6.86 -15.87
N ILE A 451 -30.42 -7.31 -16.55
CA ILE A 451 -29.32 -8.05 -15.95
C ILE A 451 -28.60 -7.20 -14.89
N ALA A 452 -28.44 -5.88 -15.14
CA ALA A 452 -27.86 -4.96 -14.17
C ALA A 452 -28.70 -4.87 -12.89
N LYS A 453 -30.03 -4.76 -12.97
CA LYS A 453 -30.93 -4.77 -11.81
C LYS A 453 -30.83 -6.06 -11.01
N GLU A 454 -30.68 -7.22 -11.67
CA GLU A 454 -30.49 -8.50 -11.00
C GLU A 454 -29.10 -8.62 -10.33
N SER A 455 -28.07 -8.05 -10.94
CA SER A 455 -26.71 -8.10 -10.44
C SER A 455 -26.49 -7.16 -9.24
N TRP A 456 -27.23 -6.05 -9.21
CA TRP A 456 -27.22 -5.06 -8.13
C TRP A 456 -28.65 -4.75 -7.66
N PRO A 457 -29.32 -5.66 -6.97
CA PRO A 457 -30.67 -5.44 -6.47
C PRO A 457 -30.75 -4.29 -5.45
N GLU A 458 -29.66 -4.06 -4.70
CA GLU A 458 -29.55 -2.93 -3.78
C GLU A 458 -29.42 -1.57 -4.52
N SER A 459 -28.84 -1.55 -5.71
CA SER A 459 -28.84 -0.35 -6.57
C SER A 459 -30.22 -0.01 -7.11
N ALA A 460 -31.12 -0.99 -7.19
CA ALA A 460 -32.54 -0.79 -7.55
C ALA A 460 -33.37 -0.30 -6.34
N ARG A 461 -32.92 -0.57 -5.14
CA ARG A 461 -33.40 -0.03 -3.86
C ARG A 461 -32.40 0.95 -3.24
N GLY A 462 -31.48 1.48 -4.03
CA GLY A 462 -30.35 2.24 -3.56
C GLY A 462 -30.79 3.37 -2.65
N VAL A 463 -30.14 3.45 -1.48
CA VAL A 463 -30.25 4.61 -0.61
C VAL A 463 -30.05 5.86 -1.44
N THR A 464 -31.10 6.65 -1.60
CA THR A 464 -31.03 7.90 -2.34
C THR A 464 -30.53 9.01 -1.42
N ILE A 465 -30.00 10.09 -1.99
CA ILE A 465 -29.60 11.25 -1.20
C ILE A 465 -30.78 11.76 -0.38
N GLU A 466 -31.98 11.72 -0.96
CA GLU A 466 -33.23 12.12 -0.31
C GLU A 466 -33.58 11.22 0.89
N ASN A 467 -33.30 9.92 0.81
CA ASN A 467 -33.52 9.00 1.94
C ASN A 467 -32.56 9.33 3.08
N VAL A 468 -31.28 9.59 2.77
CA VAL A 468 -30.30 10.00 3.78
C VAL A 468 -30.69 11.33 4.41
N GLN A 469 -31.08 12.32 3.61
CA GLN A 469 -31.53 13.62 4.12
C GLN A 469 -32.70 13.47 5.07
N LYS A 470 -33.77 12.76 4.68
CA LYS A 470 -34.95 12.52 5.53
C LYS A 470 -34.60 11.79 6.85
N TYR A 471 -33.73 10.79 6.77
CA TYR A 471 -33.31 10.07 7.98
C TYR A 471 -32.53 10.98 8.94
N VAL A 472 -31.58 11.76 8.43
CA VAL A 472 -30.79 12.69 9.21
C VAL A 472 -31.65 13.83 9.78
N GLU A 473 -32.60 14.37 9.01
CA GLU A 473 -33.59 15.36 9.46
C GLU A 473 -34.36 14.83 10.68
N LYS A 474 -34.82 13.57 10.60
CA LYS A 474 -35.55 12.91 11.70
C LYS A 474 -34.67 12.67 12.94
N VAL A 475 -33.42 12.25 12.75
CA VAL A 475 -32.51 11.91 13.88
C VAL A 475 -32.00 13.15 14.60
N TYR A 476 -31.71 14.22 13.86
CA TYR A 476 -31.16 15.46 14.41
C TYR A 476 -32.22 16.57 14.64
N ASP A 477 -33.48 16.32 14.34
CA ASP A 477 -34.59 17.25 14.44
C ASP A 477 -34.29 18.58 13.69
N VAL A 478 -33.77 18.49 12.46
CA VAL A 478 -33.40 19.63 11.64
C VAL A 478 -34.31 19.69 10.40
N SER A 479 -34.80 20.90 10.06
CA SER A 479 -35.61 21.06 8.86
C SER A 479 -34.82 20.85 7.57
N HIS A 480 -35.49 20.39 6.51
CA HIS A 480 -34.86 20.24 5.19
C HIS A 480 -34.21 21.54 4.70
N GLU A 481 -34.91 22.69 4.87
CA GLU A 481 -34.39 23.99 4.47
C GLU A 481 -33.11 24.36 5.22
N ASP A 482 -32.97 23.97 6.49
CA ASP A 482 -31.78 24.22 7.28
C ASP A 482 -30.64 23.28 6.90
N LEU A 483 -30.95 22.01 6.60
CA LEU A 483 -29.96 21.02 6.17
C LEU A 483 -29.32 21.41 4.84
N VAL A 484 -30.10 21.87 3.87
CA VAL A 484 -29.64 22.21 2.50
C VAL A 484 -29.21 23.67 2.38
N GLY A 485 -29.79 24.55 3.24
CA GLY A 485 -29.68 26.00 3.16
C GLY A 485 -28.30 26.57 3.57
N PRO A 486 -28.16 27.91 3.51
CA PRO A 486 -26.90 28.61 3.78
C PRO A 486 -26.60 28.81 5.27
N LYS A 487 -27.49 28.39 6.20
CA LYS A 487 -27.30 28.59 7.65
C LYS A 487 -25.98 27.97 8.13
N ARG A 488 -25.24 28.73 8.99
CA ARG A 488 -23.93 28.37 9.53
C ARG A 488 -23.91 28.18 11.04
N VAL A 489 -25.04 27.78 11.64
CA VAL A 489 -25.11 27.40 13.06
C VAL A 489 -24.33 26.10 13.25
N LYS A 490 -23.50 26.00 14.28
CA LYS A 490 -22.57 24.88 14.51
C LYS A 490 -23.27 23.52 14.47
N GLU A 491 -24.44 23.39 15.07
CA GLU A 491 -25.25 22.17 15.12
C GLU A 491 -25.72 21.76 13.72
N ILE A 492 -26.27 22.71 12.94
CA ILE A 492 -26.73 22.46 11.57
C ILE A 492 -25.56 22.13 10.64
N MET A 493 -24.43 22.81 10.83
CA MET A 493 -23.22 22.49 10.05
C MET A 493 -22.74 21.07 10.32
N MET A 494 -22.71 20.63 11.56
CA MET A 494 -22.31 19.28 11.93
C MET A 494 -23.28 18.23 11.39
N THR A 495 -24.58 18.45 11.53
CA THR A 495 -25.62 17.59 10.94
C THR A 495 -25.45 17.47 9.43
N ARG A 496 -25.14 18.58 8.76
CA ARG A 496 -24.88 18.61 7.31
C ARG A 496 -23.63 17.82 6.94
N HIS A 497 -22.54 17.93 7.70
CA HIS A 497 -21.31 17.16 7.48
C HIS A 497 -21.58 15.66 7.61
N VAL A 498 -22.33 15.23 8.63
CA VAL A 498 -22.76 13.84 8.82
C VAL A 498 -23.62 13.36 7.64
N ALA A 499 -24.62 14.15 7.22
CA ALA A 499 -25.47 13.80 6.09
C ALA A 499 -24.68 13.63 4.79
N ILE A 500 -23.75 14.53 4.52
CA ILE A 500 -22.86 14.46 3.34
C ILE A 500 -21.97 13.21 3.40
N TRP A 501 -21.38 12.92 4.56
CA TRP A 501 -20.56 11.73 4.74
C TRP A 501 -21.38 10.45 4.55
N LEU A 502 -22.59 10.36 5.13
CA LEU A 502 -23.50 9.23 4.92
C LEU A 502 -23.91 9.07 3.45
N CYS A 503 -24.16 10.19 2.73
CA CYS A 503 -24.41 10.13 1.28
C CYS A 503 -23.21 9.57 0.52
N ARG A 504 -21.99 9.94 0.89
CA ARG A 504 -20.76 9.42 0.28
C ARG A 504 -20.61 7.91 0.50
N GLU A 505 -20.95 7.44 1.68
CA GLU A 505 -20.83 6.04 2.08
C GLU A 505 -21.93 5.14 1.49
N LEU A 506 -23.18 5.63 1.47
CA LEU A 506 -24.36 4.81 1.16
C LEU A 506 -24.91 5.04 -0.26
N CYS A 507 -24.79 6.28 -0.78
CA CYS A 507 -25.29 6.59 -2.11
C CYS A 507 -24.17 6.44 -3.13
N ASN A 508 -24.37 5.61 -4.13
CA ASN A 508 -23.39 5.45 -5.22
C ASN A 508 -23.46 6.66 -6.18
N ARG A 509 -23.15 7.87 -5.66
CA ARG A 509 -23.25 9.16 -6.39
C ARG A 509 -21.92 9.91 -6.34
N THR A 510 -21.69 10.77 -7.36
CA THR A 510 -20.50 11.62 -7.39
C THR A 510 -20.58 12.73 -6.35
N LEU A 511 -19.42 13.27 -5.91
CA LEU A 511 -19.39 14.40 -4.99
C LEU A 511 -20.08 15.64 -5.58
N ALA A 512 -20.06 15.80 -6.90
CA ALA A 512 -20.78 16.85 -7.61
C ALA A 512 -22.32 16.70 -7.48
N ASP A 513 -22.84 15.47 -7.58
CA ASP A 513 -24.27 15.21 -7.41
C ASP A 513 -24.72 15.43 -5.97
N ILE A 514 -23.90 14.99 -4.99
CA ILE A 514 -24.11 15.28 -3.58
C ILE A 514 -24.15 16.81 -3.38
N GLY A 515 -23.15 17.53 -3.91
CA GLY A 515 -23.08 18.99 -3.81
C GLY A 515 -24.33 19.70 -4.34
N LYS A 516 -24.85 19.28 -5.50
CA LYS A 516 -26.10 19.82 -6.08
C LYS A 516 -27.29 19.67 -5.12
N LYS A 517 -27.43 18.50 -4.45
CA LYS A 517 -28.52 18.19 -3.54
C LYS A 517 -28.40 18.86 -2.16
N PHE A 518 -27.21 19.34 -1.82
CA PHE A 518 -26.95 20.10 -0.60
C PHE A 518 -26.80 21.61 -0.88
N GLY A 519 -27.62 22.16 -1.76
CA GLY A 519 -27.70 23.60 -2.03
C GLY A 519 -26.62 24.14 -2.97
N GLY A 520 -26.16 23.32 -3.94
CA GLY A 520 -25.20 23.73 -4.96
C GLY A 520 -23.78 23.94 -4.43
N ARG A 521 -23.38 23.19 -3.41
CA ARG A 521 -22.05 23.31 -2.79
C ARG A 521 -20.96 22.78 -3.69
N SER A 522 -19.79 23.45 -3.66
CA SER A 522 -18.63 23.07 -4.43
C SER A 522 -18.05 21.72 -4.02
N HIS A 523 -17.33 21.07 -4.91
CA HIS A 523 -16.64 19.81 -4.66
C HIS A 523 -15.67 19.91 -3.45
N ALA A 524 -14.97 21.04 -3.31
CA ALA A 524 -14.09 21.30 -2.18
C ALA A 524 -14.85 21.33 -0.85
N THR A 525 -16.03 21.97 -0.80
CA THR A 525 -16.88 22.00 0.39
C THR A 525 -17.36 20.61 0.78
N ILE A 526 -17.74 19.78 -0.19
CA ILE A 526 -18.18 18.40 0.07
C ILE A 526 -17.01 17.56 0.61
N LYS A 527 -15.83 17.66 0.00
CA LYS A 527 -14.62 16.97 0.45
C LYS A 527 -14.23 17.38 1.87
N HIS A 528 -14.28 18.68 2.18
CA HIS A 528 -14.03 19.19 3.53
C HIS A 528 -15.04 18.63 4.54
N SER A 529 -16.34 18.59 4.20
CA SER A 529 -17.37 18.01 5.08
C SER A 529 -17.12 16.54 5.42
N ILE A 530 -16.70 15.75 4.44
CA ILE A 530 -16.34 14.34 4.60
C ILE A 530 -15.13 14.21 5.54
N HIS A 531 -14.07 14.96 5.26
CA HIS A 531 -12.85 14.94 6.07
C HIS A 531 -13.10 15.33 7.54
N THR A 532 -13.94 16.34 7.78
CA THR A 532 -14.32 16.76 9.14
C THR A 532 -14.97 15.63 9.94
N VAL A 533 -15.86 14.85 9.30
CA VAL A 533 -16.51 13.71 9.98
C VAL A 533 -15.52 12.57 10.22
N GLU A 534 -14.65 12.30 9.26
CA GLU A 534 -13.62 11.26 9.38
C GLU A 534 -12.61 11.56 10.50
N GLU A 535 -12.18 12.82 10.64
CA GLU A 535 -11.32 13.26 11.75
C GLU A 535 -12.00 13.09 13.10
N LEU A 536 -13.24 13.59 13.24
CA LEU A 536 -13.99 13.44 14.48
C LEU A 536 -14.25 11.97 14.83
N ALA A 537 -14.51 11.13 13.85
CA ALA A 537 -14.74 9.70 14.06
C ALA A 537 -13.47 8.94 14.48
N LYS A 538 -12.26 9.46 14.17
CA LYS A 538 -10.99 8.91 14.66
C LYS A 538 -10.80 9.19 16.15
N ASP A 539 -11.16 10.40 16.59
CA ASP A 539 -10.90 10.86 17.94
C ASP A 539 -12.01 10.46 18.93
N ASP A 540 -13.26 10.30 18.45
CA ASP A 540 -14.44 9.98 19.28
C ASP A 540 -15.09 8.65 18.85
N LYS A 541 -14.85 7.61 19.66
CA LYS A 541 -15.41 6.27 19.44
C LYS A 541 -16.94 6.25 19.54
N VAL A 542 -17.53 7.07 20.44
CA VAL A 542 -18.99 7.13 20.61
C VAL A 542 -19.63 7.71 19.36
N PHE A 543 -19.01 8.73 18.79
CA PHE A 543 -19.44 9.34 17.53
C PHE A 543 -19.30 8.35 16.36
N PHE A 544 -18.22 7.59 16.29
CA PHE A 544 -18.05 6.54 15.29
C PHE A 544 -19.16 5.47 15.38
N ASP A 545 -19.45 4.96 16.58
CA ASP A 545 -20.52 3.98 16.80
C ASP A 545 -21.91 4.55 16.43
N GLN A 546 -22.13 5.84 16.67
CA GLN A 546 -23.35 6.53 16.24
C GLN A 546 -23.47 6.56 14.70
N LEU A 547 -22.40 6.89 13.99
CA LEU A 547 -22.37 6.87 12.53
C LEU A 547 -22.68 5.48 11.96
N GLN A 548 -22.15 4.41 12.55
CA GLN A 548 -22.43 3.05 12.12
C GLN A 548 -23.91 2.67 12.33
N ARG A 549 -24.49 3.01 13.48
CA ARG A 549 -25.94 2.80 13.72
C ARG A 549 -26.81 3.55 12.72
N MET A 550 -26.42 4.79 12.35
CA MET A 550 -27.14 5.56 11.34
C MET A 550 -27.04 4.89 9.95
N LYS A 551 -25.86 4.36 9.57
CA LYS A 551 -25.70 3.59 8.32
C LYS A 551 -26.63 2.38 8.28
N GLU A 552 -26.69 1.61 9.37
CA GLU A 552 -27.58 0.46 9.49
C GLU A 552 -29.06 0.87 9.46
N GLY A 553 -29.43 1.95 10.16
CA GLY A 553 -30.80 2.47 10.17
C GLY A 553 -31.27 2.90 8.79
N ILE A 554 -30.45 3.68 8.06
CA ILE A 554 -30.78 4.13 6.70
C ILE A 554 -30.91 2.92 5.74
N THR A 555 -30.03 1.95 5.84
CA THR A 555 -30.04 0.77 4.96
C THR A 555 -31.26 -0.12 5.24
N SER A 556 -31.75 -0.15 6.49
CA SER A 556 -32.94 -0.92 6.84
C SER A 556 -34.27 -0.25 6.49
N GLU A 557 -34.31 1.10 6.43
CA GLU A 557 -35.51 1.89 6.05
C GLU A 557 -35.60 2.13 4.51
N ALA A 558 -34.52 1.90 3.73
CA ALA A 558 -34.47 2.08 2.27
C ALA A 558 -34.93 0.85 1.48
#